data_67f3d6d1b07742d5bdfa9f429a2bcda0
#
_entry.id   67f3d6d1b07742d5bdfa9f429a2bcda0
#
_cell.length_a   1.000
_cell.length_b   1.000
_cell.length_c   1.000
_cell.angle_alpha   90.00
_cell.angle_beta   90.00
_cell.angle_gamma   90.00
#
_symmetry.space_group_name_H-M   'P 1'
#
loop_
_entity.id
_entity.type
_entity.pdbx_description
1 polymer ?
#
loop_
_entity_poly.entity_id
_entity_poly.type
_entity_poly.pdbx_seq_one_letter_code
_entity_poly.pdbx_strand_id
1 'polypeptide(L)'
;MAKHLTERDIEIIVNLIDSWEGKLGWEALCDAAAPLIGGRPTRQTLSSHQRIKSAFGHSKERQKSGLVPSKRPASLAIAEQRIKRLENENDRLKAENANLFEKFIKWQYNAYKYGISQEKLDSDLPVIDRDTSEKS
;
A
#
# COMPACT_ATOMS: atom_id res chain seq x y z
N MET A 1 -14.23 23.01 7.62
CA MET A 1 -12.92 22.53 8.11
C MET A 1 -12.67 21.12 7.59
N ALA A 2 -11.49 20.89 7.03
CA ALA A 2 -11.08 19.55 6.64
C ALA A 2 -10.95 18.66 7.89
N LYS A 3 -11.60 17.52 7.87
CA LYS A 3 -11.53 16.55 8.96
C LYS A 3 -10.12 15.95 9.01
N HIS A 4 -9.52 15.94 10.20
CA HIS A 4 -8.30 15.18 10.40
C HIS A 4 -8.62 13.68 10.33
N LEU A 5 -7.93 12.97 9.45
CA LEU A 5 -8.12 11.53 9.30
C LEU A 5 -7.39 10.78 10.42
N THR A 6 -8.12 9.87 11.07
CA THR A 6 -7.51 8.94 12.03
C THR A 6 -6.84 7.80 11.28
N GLU A 7 -6.00 7.02 11.97
CA GLU A 7 -5.41 5.81 11.39
C GLU A 7 -6.47 4.85 10.85
N ARG A 8 -7.58 4.75 11.56
CA ARG A 8 -8.72 3.93 11.13
C ARG A 8 -9.35 4.45 9.85
N ASP A 9 -9.51 5.78 9.75
CA ASP A 9 -10.04 6.41 8.53
C ASP A 9 -9.12 6.15 7.34
N ILE A 10 -7.81 6.26 7.55
CA ILE A 10 -6.81 5.99 6.52
C ILE A 10 -6.89 4.53 6.06
N GLU A 11 -7.00 3.60 6.99
CA GLU A 11 -7.14 2.17 6.66
C GLU A 11 -8.40 1.88 5.86
N ILE A 12 -9.52 2.49 6.24
CA ILE A 12 -10.79 2.36 5.50
C ILE A 12 -10.63 2.86 4.08
N ILE A 13 -10.00 4.02 3.89
CA ILE A 13 -9.81 4.62 2.57
C ILE A 13 -8.85 3.78 1.72
N VAL A 14 -7.76 3.26 2.29
CA VAL A 14 -6.83 2.38 1.58
C VAL A 14 -7.54 1.11 1.13
N ASN A 15 -8.34 0.49 1.98
CA ASN A 15 -9.14 -0.69 1.63
C ASN A 15 -10.16 -0.38 0.53
N LEU A 16 -10.77 0.80 0.58
CA LEU A 16 -11.70 1.26 -0.46
C LEU A 16 -11.00 1.39 -1.82
N ILE A 17 -9.79 1.94 -1.84
CA ILE A 17 -8.98 2.04 -3.05
C ILE A 17 -8.63 0.64 -3.60
N ASP A 18 -8.23 -0.27 -2.72
CA ASP A 18 -7.84 -1.63 -3.12
C ASP A 18 -9.00 -2.42 -3.73
N SER A 19 -10.23 -2.12 -3.31
CA SER A 19 -11.44 -2.77 -3.81
C SER A 19 -12.16 -1.96 -4.91
N TRP A 20 -11.56 -0.86 -5.36
CA TRP A 20 -12.22 0.05 -6.32
C TRP A 20 -12.44 -0.61 -7.68
N GLU A 21 -13.67 -0.54 -8.15
CA GLU A 21 -14.05 -0.98 -9.49
C GLU A 21 -14.23 0.25 -10.39
N GLY A 22 -13.72 0.16 -11.62
CA GLY A 22 -13.82 1.23 -12.60
C GLY A 22 -12.72 2.28 -12.45
N LYS A 23 -12.93 3.42 -13.09
CA LYS A 23 -11.96 4.51 -13.11
C LYS A 23 -11.86 5.19 -11.75
N LEU A 24 -10.70 5.16 -11.15
CA LEU A 24 -10.42 5.82 -9.88
C LEU A 24 -10.07 7.29 -10.10
N GLY A 25 -10.75 8.18 -9.38
CA GLY A 25 -10.45 9.61 -9.36
C GLY A 25 -10.54 10.14 -7.94
N TRP A 26 -9.85 11.23 -7.65
CA TRP A 26 -9.84 11.81 -6.31
C TRP A 26 -11.23 12.25 -5.84
N GLU A 27 -12.00 12.88 -6.72
CA GLU A 27 -13.36 13.35 -6.40
C GLU A 27 -14.30 12.17 -6.09
N ALA A 28 -14.23 11.13 -6.93
CA ALA A 28 -15.02 9.92 -6.71
C ALA A 28 -14.64 9.24 -5.40
N LEU A 29 -13.34 9.22 -5.07
CA LEU A 29 -12.85 8.66 -3.81
C LEU A 29 -13.35 9.46 -2.61
N CYS A 30 -13.33 10.79 -2.70
CA CYS A 30 -13.86 11.66 -1.64
C CYS A 30 -15.36 11.39 -1.40
N ASP A 31 -16.13 11.27 -2.46
CA ASP A 31 -17.57 10.99 -2.37
C ASP A 31 -17.85 9.61 -1.77
N ALA A 32 -17.10 8.60 -2.18
CA ALA A 32 -17.28 7.24 -1.69
C ALA A 32 -16.83 7.09 -0.23
N ALA A 33 -15.83 7.84 0.20
CA ALA A 33 -15.33 7.79 1.57
C ALA A 33 -16.27 8.49 2.57
N ALA A 34 -17.04 9.46 2.12
CA ALA A 34 -17.89 10.29 2.99
C ALA A 34 -18.77 9.48 3.95
N PRO A 35 -19.57 8.48 3.49
CA PRO A 35 -20.41 7.71 4.40
C PRO A 35 -19.63 6.75 5.31
N LEU A 36 -18.39 6.41 4.94
CA LEU A 36 -17.59 5.44 5.68
C LEU A 36 -16.85 6.07 6.86
N ILE A 37 -16.45 7.35 6.72
CA ILE A 37 -15.68 8.04 7.76
C ILE A 37 -16.45 9.18 8.43
N GLY A 38 -17.74 9.32 8.11
CA GLY A 38 -18.61 10.30 8.76
C GLY A 38 -18.47 11.73 8.25
N GLY A 39 -17.86 11.96 7.09
CA GLY A 39 -17.74 13.27 6.48
C GLY A 39 -16.91 13.20 5.20
N ARG A 40 -17.22 14.06 4.24
CA ARG A 40 -16.50 14.08 2.96
C ARG A 40 -15.12 14.71 3.13
N PRO A 41 -14.04 13.95 2.93
CA PRO A 41 -12.70 14.52 2.96
C PRO A 41 -12.44 15.33 1.70
N THR A 42 -11.46 16.23 1.75
CA THR A 42 -11.03 16.97 0.57
C THR A 42 -9.93 16.19 -0.15
N ARG A 43 -9.78 16.47 -1.44
CA ARG A 43 -8.68 15.91 -2.23
C ARG A 43 -7.31 16.18 -1.60
N GLN A 44 -7.11 17.41 -1.10
CA GLN A 44 -5.85 17.80 -0.46
C GLN A 44 -5.59 16.97 0.81
N THR A 45 -6.62 16.75 1.61
CA THR A 45 -6.50 15.93 2.82
C THR A 45 -6.10 14.50 2.47
N LEU A 46 -6.73 13.89 1.47
CA LEU A 46 -6.41 12.53 1.05
C LEU A 46 -4.97 12.44 0.49
N SER A 47 -4.60 13.37 -0.37
CA SER A 47 -3.28 13.34 -1.02
C SER A 47 -2.12 13.68 -0.07
N SER A 48 -2.42 14.28 1.08
CA SER A 48 -1.39 14.58 2.08
C SER A 48 -0.93 13.35 2.87
N HIS A 49 -1.74 12.28 2.88
CA HIS A 49 -1.39 11.04 3.55
C HIS A 49 -0.66 10.10 2.59
N GLN A 50 0.59 9.78 2.93
CA GLN A 50 1.45 8.97 2.07
C GLN A 50 0.86 7.59 1.76
N ARG A 51 0.23 6.95 2.74
CA ARG A 51 -0.40 5.64 2.54
C ARG A 51 -1.52 5.69 1.51
N ILE A 52 -2.36 6.72 1.58
CA ILE A 52 -3.47 6.91 0.64
C ILE A 52 -2.93 7.23 -0.75
N LYS A 53 -1.96 8.13 -0.83
CA LYS A 53 -1.32 8.51 -2.09
C LYS A 53 -0.66 7.32 -2.77
N SER A 54 0.05 6.49 -2.02
CA SER A 54 0.68 5.26 -2.53
C SER A 54 -0.35 4.27 -3.04
N ALA A 55 -1.41 4.01 -2.27
CA ALA A 55 -2.49 3.11 -2.67
C ALA A 55 -3.20 3.59 -3.95
N PHE A 56 -3.45 4.90 -4.03
CA PHE A 56 -4.03 5.53 -5.21
C PHE A 56 -3.14 5.34 -6.44
N GLY A 57 -1.85 5.59 -6.29
CA GLY A 57 -0.87 5.40 -7.37
C GLY A 57 -0.81 3.96 -7.86
N HIS A 58 -0.77 3.00 -6.94
CA HIS A 58 -0.77 1.57 -7.29
C HIS A 58 -2.04 1.15 -8.01
N SER A 59 -3.20 1.67 -7.59
CA SER A 59 -4.47 1.39 -8.25
C SER A 59 -4.49 1.95 -9.67
N LYS A 60 -4.00 3.17 -9.87
CA LYS A 60 -3.86 3.78 -11.19
C LYS A 60 -2.92 2.99 -12.11
N GLU A 61 -1.80 2.54 -11.57
CA GLU A 61 -0.84 1.71 -12.30
C GLU A 61 -1.49 0.39 -12.75
N ARG A 62 -2.23 -0.28 -11.87
CA ARG A 62 -2.95 -1.51 -12.23
C ARG A 62 -3.95 -1.27 -13.34
N GLN A 63 -4.68 -0.15 -13.32
CA GLN A 63 -5.64 0.20 -14.35
C GLN A 63 -4.96 0.50 -15.68
N LYS A 64 -3.80 1.17 -15.62
CA LYS A 64 -3.02 1.57 -16.80
C LYS A 64 -2.34 0.40 -17.49
N SER A 65 -1.86 -0.59 -16.71
CA SER A 65 -1.14 -1.75 -17.24
C SER A 65 -2.02 -2.74 -17.99
N GLY A 66 -3.35 -2.50 -18.02
CA GLY A 66 -4.28 -3.40 -18.70
C GLY A 66 -4.38 -4.76 -18.03
N LEU A 67 -3.95 -4.88 -16.77
CA LEU A 67 -4.24 -6.06 -15.97
C LEU A 67 -5.75 -6.15 -15.85
N VAL A 68 -6.31 -7.00 -16.69
CA VAL A 68 -7.74 -7.25 -16.80
C VAL A 68 -8.26 -7.59 -15.42
N PRO A 69 -9.34 -6.91 -14.94
CA PRO A 69 -10.01 -7.37 -13.74
C PRO A 69 -10.27 -8.87 -13.91
N SER A 70 -9.90 -9.64 -12.90
CA SER A 70 -10.03 -11.08 -12.93
C SER A 70 -11.41 -11.47 -13.48
N LYS A 71 -11.43 -12.29 -14.50
CA LYS A 71 -12.68 -12.81 -15.04
C LYS A 71 -13.55 -13.30 -13.88
N ARG A 72 -14.85 -13.00 -13.95
CA ARG A 72 -15.79 -13.52 -12.96
C ARG A 72 -15.58 -15.03 -12.83
N PRO A 73 -15.43 -15.54 -11.60
CA PRO A 73 -15.24 -16.98 -11.44
C PRO A 73 -16.41 -17.74 -12.01
N ALA A 74 -16.10 -18.85 -12.70
CA ALA A 74 -17.11 -19.67 -13.37
C ALA A 74 -18.07 -20.35 -12.40
N SER A 75 -17.71 -20.43 -11.11
CA SER A 75 -18.55 -21.01 -10.07
C SER A 75 -18.22 -20.41 -8.71
N LEU A 76 -19.17 -20.55 -7.77
CA LEU A 76 -18.96 -20.14 -6.37
C LEU A 76 -17.84 -20.95 -5.72
N ALA A 77 -17.69 -22.23 -6.07
CA ALA A 77 -16.62 -23.07 -5.54
C ALA A 77 -15.23 -22.55 -5.94
N ILE A 78 -15.08 -22.12 -7.18
CA ILE A 78 -13.82 -21.53 -7.67
C ILE A 78 -13.57 -20.18 -6.98
N ALA A 79 -14.61 -19.36 -6.80
CA ALA A 79 -14.51 -18.10 -6.07
C ALA A 79 -14.07 -18.34 -4.62
N GLU A 80 -14.64 -19.32 -3.95
CA GLU A 80 -14.28 -19.69 -2.58
C GLU A 80 -12.82 -20.13 -2.47
N GLN A 81 -12.35 -20.94 -3.41
CA GLN A 81 -10.94 -21.35 -3.45
C GLN A 81 -10.00 -20.17 -3.66
N ARG A 82 -10.37 -19.23 -4.52
CA ARG A 82 -9.58 -18.02 -4.75
C ARG A 82 -9.51 -17.15 -3.51
N ILE A 83 -10.65 -16.95 -2.83
CA ILE A 83 -10.72 -16.18 -1.59
C ILE A 83 -9.81 -16.82 -0.54
N LYS A 84 -9.92 -18.13 -0.34
CA LYS A 84 -9.10 -18.85 0.63
C LYS A 84 -7.61 -18.74 0.32
N ARG A 85 -7.24 -18.87 -0.95
CA ARG A 85 -5.85 -18.72 -1.37
C ARG A 85 -5.33 -17.31 -1.08
N LEU A 86 -6.15 -16.29 -1.40
CA LEU A 86 -5.77 -14.90 -1.17
C LEU A 86 -5.69 -14.56 0.32
N GLU A 87 -6.59 -15.10 1.13
CA GLU A 87 -6.54 -14.95 2.58
C GLU A 87 -5.26 -15.55 3.15
N ASN A 88 -4.90 -16.77 2.72
CA ASN A 88 -3.69 -17.45 3.14
C ASN A 88 -2.44 -16.68 2.72
N GLU A 89 -2.42 -16.18 1.48
CA GLU A 89 -1.33 -15.35 0.98
C GLU A 89 -1.23 -14.04 1.77
N ASN A 90 -2.36 -13.42 2.06
CA ASN A 90 -2.40 -12.19 2.85
C ASN A 90 -1.84 -12.40 4.25
N ASP A 91 -2.23 -13.50 4.92
CA ASP A 91 -1.71 -13.85 6.24
C ASP A 91 -0.20 -14.08 6.21
N ARG A 92 0.29 -14.78 5.19
CA ARG A 92 1.72 -15.01 4.99
C ARG A 92 2.48 -13.70 4.78
N LEU A 93 1.97 -12.83 3.92
CA LEU A 93 2.59 -11.53 3.66
C LEU A 93 2.59 -10.63 4.89
N LYS A 94 1.52 -10.67 5.69
CA LYS A 94 1.47 -9.94 6.97
C LYS A 94 2.53 -10.45 7.94
N ALA A 95 2.71 -11.77 8.01
CA ALA A 95 3.74 -12.36 8.86
C ALA A 95 5.15 -11.98 8.38
N GLU A 96 5.39 -12.02 7.07
CA GLU A 96 6.66 -11.60 6.49
C GLU A 96 6.93 -10.11 6.75
N ASN A 97 5.90 -9.26 6.60
CA ASN A 97 6.01 -7.84 6.92
C ASN A 97 6.34 -7.61 8.39
N ALA A 98 5.68 -8.33 9.29
CA ALA A 98 5.95 -8.22 10.73
C ALA A 98 7.41 -8.57 11.03
N ASN A 99 7.94 -9.62 10.40
CA ASN A 99 9.34 -10.01 10.57
C ASN A 99 10.30 -8.95 10.03
N LEU A 100 9.97 -8.32 8.90
CA LEU A 100 10.77 -7.23 8.34
C LEU A 100 10.75 -6.01 9.25
N PHE A 101 9.59 -5.63 9.79
CA PHE A 101 9.47 -4.54 10.74
C PHE A 101 10.31 -4.78 11.99
N GLU A 102 10.30 -6.02 12.49
CA GLU A 102 11.09 -6.40 13.65
C GLU A 102 12.60 -6.24 13.38
N LYS A 103 13.04 -6.63 12.19
CA LYS A 103 14.42 -6.39 11.75
C LYS A 103 14.74 -4.91 11.66
N PHE A 104 13.84 -4.09 11.11
CA PHE A 104 14.04 -2.65 11.03
C PHE A 104 14.15 -2.01 12.41
N ILE A 105 13.30 -2.41 13.35
CA ILE A 105 13.35 -1.93 14.73
C ILE A 105 14.71 -2.28 15.35
N LYS A 106 15.17 -3.51 15.15
CA LYS A 106 16.48 -3.97 15.64
C LYS A 106 17.61 -3.14 15.03
N TRP A 107 17.58 -2.94 13.71
CA TRP A 107 18.60 -2.17 13.01
C TRP A 107 18.57 -0.70 13.40
N GLN A 108 17.39 -0.15 13.57
CA GLN A 108 17.19 1.24 14.01
C GLN A 108 17.75 1.44 15.41
N TYR A 109 17.47 0.53 16.32
CA TYR A 109 18.01 0.57 17.68
C TYR A 109 19.54 0.50 17.66
N ASN A 110 20.10 -0.42 16.91
CA ASN A 110 21.55 -0.57 16.81
C ASN A 110 22.19 0.66 16.14
N ALA A 111 21.56 1.23 15.14
CA ALA A 111 22.03 2.45 14.50
C ALA A 111 22.07 3.61 15.51
N TYR A 112 21.02 3.76 16.30
CA TYR A 112 20.98 4.76 17.36
C TYR A 112 22.09 4.53 18.39
N LYS A 113 22.26 3.28 18.83
CA LYS A 113 23.27 2.89 19.81
C LYS A 113 24.69 3.22 19.34
N TYR A 114 24.98 3.06 18.05
CA TYR A 114 26.30 3.32 17.48
C TYR A 114 26.43 4.72 16.86
N GLY A 115 25.46 5.61 17.11
CA GLY A 115 25.53 7.00 16.70
C GLY A 115 25.37 7.26 15.21
N ILE A 116 24.72 6.36 14.49
CA ILE A 116 24.45 6.54 13.07
C ILE A 116 23.22 7.45 12.92
N SER A 117 23.39 8.56 12.19
CA SER A 117 22.30 9.53 12.00
C SER A 117 21.25 9.01 11.02
N GLN A 118 20.03 9.51 11.16
CA GLN A 118 18.96 9.18 10.23
C GLN A 118 19.30 9.58 8.79
N GLU A 119 19.99 10.69 8.59
CA GLU A 119 20.44 11.13 7.27
C GLU A 119 21.34 10.10 6.60
N LYS A 120 22.22 9.46 7.37
CA LYS A 120 23.08 8.38 6.86
C LYS A 120 22.28 7.13 6.51
N LEU A 121 21.26 6.82 7.32
CA LEU A 121 20.41 5.66 7.07
C LEU A 121 19.55 5.86 5.83
N ASP A 122 19.12 7.10 5.57
CA ASP A 122 18.27 7.44 4.43
C ASP A 122 19.07 7.76 3.16
N SER A 123 20.40 7.67 3.21
CA SER A 123 21.21 7.91 2.03
C SER A 123 20.91 6.90 0.92
N ASP A 124 20.96 7.37 -0.31
CA ASP A 124 20.65 6.56 -1.48
C ASP A 124 21.61 5.39 -1.63
N LEU A 125 21.09 4.27 -2.11
CA LEU A 125 21.92 3.13 -2.43
C LEU A 125 22.83 3.45 -3.63
N PRO A 126 24.08 2.94 -3.63
CA PRO A 126 24.95 3.10 -4.80
C PRO A 126 24.34 2.37 -6.00
N VAL A 127 24.56 2.95 -7.19
CA VAL A 127 24.14 2.31 -8.44
C VAL A 127 24.94 1.01 -8.60
N ILE A 128 24.23 -0.13 -8.51
CA ILE A 128 24.85 -1.43 -8.72
C ILE A 128 24.77 -1.77 -10.19
N ASP A 129 25.94 -1.77 -10.88
CA ASP A 129 26.01 -2.22 -12.26
C ASP A 129 26.08 -3.75 -12.28
N ARG A 130 24.91 -4.37 -12.54
CA ARG A 130 24.79 -5.82 -12.58
C ARG A 130 25.54 -6.45 -13.75
N ASP A 131 25.79 -5.68 -14.81
CA ASP A 131 26.49 -6.18 -15.99
C ASP A 131 27.98 -6.40 -15.74
N THR A 132 28.58 -5.66 -14.81
CA THR A 132 29.99 -5.83 -14.45
C THR A 132 30.25 -6.99 -13.48
N SER A 133 29.25 -7.40 -12.71
CA SER A 133 29.42 -8.51 -11.76
C SER A 133 29.37 -9.88 -12.44
N GLU A 134 28.83 -9.98 -13.63
CA GLU A 134 28.78 -11.23 -14.40
C GLU A 134 30.06 -11.48 -15.23
N LYS A 135 30.95 -10.50 -15.34
CA LYS A 135 32.17 -10.57 -16.15
C LYS A 135 33.45 -10.82 -15.36
N SER A 136 33.33 -11.00 -14.07
CA SER A 136 34.50 -11.32 -13.24
C SER A 136 34.63 -12.82 -12.99
#